data_abb9310247d7a0b9e2022e11bdfe415d
#
_entry.id   abb9310247d7a0b9e2022e11bdfe415d
#
_cell.length_a   1.000
_cell.length_b   1.000
_cell.length_c   1.000
_cell.angle_alpha   90.00
_cell.angle_beta   90.00
_cell.angle_gamma   90.00
#
_symmetry.space_group_name_H-M   'P 1'
#
loop_
_entity.id
_entity.type
_entity.pdbx_description
1 polymer ?
#
loop_
_entity_poly.entity_id
_entity_poly.type
_entity_poly.pdbx_seq_one_letter_code
_entity_poly.pdbx_strand_id
1 'polypeptide(L)'
;MADGEDSTSAEKKKPQLSRTVKDKWRAKQWYRVRAPALFQNAEMGETPALEPETLVGRTLETTLAEISGGGDLGKIHIKLRFRVESVSPEKVAETRFVGHELTTDYIRRLARRKRSKIDTSLPVVTKDGVEIQLKPVAVSEHRLQTRLRTMLRQKLRSLLEEEAASKTGAEFVRDMLNGELGKNLSQGLRLLYPLKKIEIRASEVRGVIPDSTPALAEAPTTPPPEGEVSPGPPGPQPEATAPLSP
;
A
#
# COMPACT_ATOMS: atom_id res chain seq x y z
N MET A 1 -30.92 15.67 -89.09
CA MET A 1 -29.74 14.84 -88.94
C MET A 1 -28.84 15.49 -87.95
N ALA A 2 -28.53 14.74 -86.98
CA ALA A 2 -27.47 14.65 -85.99
C ALA A 2 -27.77 15.32 -84.69
N ASP A 3 -28.15 14.62 -83.80
CA ASP A 3 -27.55 13.87 -82.65
C ASP A 3 -26.94 14.80 -81.64
N GLY A 4 -27.76 15.09 -80.62
CA GLY A 4 -27.33 15.73 -79.38
C GLY A 4 -26.83 14.66 -78.35
N GLU A 5 -25.59 14.71 -78.01
CA GLU A 5 -25.07 13.88 -76.90
C GLU A 5 -25.22 14.61 -75.57
N ASP A 6 -26.06 14.02 -74.78
CA ASP A 6 -26.36 14.37 -73.38
C ASP A 6 -25.23 13.85 -72.50
N SER A 7 -24.36 14.73 -72.08
CA SER A 7 -23.27 14.37 -71.11
C SER A 7 -23.70 14.65 -69.68
N THR A 8 -24.36 13.69 -69.12
CA THR A 8 -24.69 13.64 -67.69
C THR A 8 -23.39 13.50 -66.85
N SER A 9 -22.89 14.62 -66.38
CA SER A 9 -21.81 14.60 -65.40
C SER A 9 -22.32 14.15 -64.03
N ALA A 10 -22.05 12.87 -63.73
CA ALA A 10 -22.30 12.30 -62.41
C ALA A 10 -21.33 12.91 -61.41
N GLU A 11 -21.81 13.86 -60.65
CA GLU A 11 -21.12 14.43 -59.49
C GLU A 11 -20.91 13.36 -58.43
N LYS A 12 -19.69 12.82 -58.34
CA LYS A 12 -19.26 11.91 -57.26
C LYS A 12 -19.26 12.68 -55.95
N LYS A 13 -20.34 12.58 -55.18
CA LYS A 13 -20.38 12.97 -53.76
C LYS A 13 -19.32 12.23 -53.02
N LYS A 14 -18.23 12.95 -52.65
CA LYS A 14 -17.23 12.45 -51.71
C LYS A 14 -17.90 12.13 -50.38
N PRO A 15 -17.67 10.96 -49.77
CA PRO A 15 -18.22 10.65 -48.47
C PRO A 15 -17.63 11.65 -47.45
N GLN A 16 -18.48 12.52 -46.92
CA GLN A 16 -18.13 13.34 -45.77
C GLN A 16 -17.94 12.37 -44.58
N LEU A 17 -16.66 12.05 -44.30
CA LEU A 17 -16.29 11.48 -43.00
C LEU A 17 -16.66 12.51 -41.95
N SER A 18 -17.81 12.38 -41.35
CA SER A 18 -18.17 13.09 -40.13
C SER A 18 -17.14 12.67 -39.04
N ARG A 19 -16.08 13.47 -38.87
CA ARG A 19 -15.21 13.41 -37.71
C ARG A 19 -16.03 13.82 -36.51
N THR A 20 -16.91 12.94 -36.02
CA THR A 20 -17.40 13.02 -34.66
C THR A 20 -16.20 12.79 -33.78
N VAL A 21 -15.57 13.88 -33.38
CA VAL A 21 -14.60 13.86 -32.27
C VAL A 21 -15.43 13.41 -31.07
N LYS A 22 -15.42 12.09 -30.82
CA LYS A 22 -16.04 11.54 -29.61
C LYS A 22 -15.29 12.21 -28.47
N ASP A 23 -15.99 13.05 -27.74
CA ASP A 23 -15.44 13.73 -26.59
C ASP A 23 -15.05 12.67 -25.54
N LYS A 24 -13.78 12.29 -25.55
CA LYS A 24 -13.25 11.24 -24.69
C LYS A 24 -13.47 11.55 -23.21
N TRP A 25 -13.67 12.82 -22.88
CA TRP A 25 -13.90 13.24 -21.51
C TRP A 25 -15.31 12.84 -21.04
N ARG A 26 -16.33 12.98 -21.86
CA ARG A 26 -17.71 12.60 -21.54
C ARG A 26 -17.90 11.09 -21.34
N ALA A 27 -17.03 10.27 -21.93
CA ALA A 27 -17.10 8.82 -21.83
C ALA A 27 -16.41 8.28 -20.55
N LYS A 28 -15.68 9.13 -19.79
CA LYS A 28 -15.03 8.71 -18.57
C LYS A 28 -16.03 8.46 -17.45
N GLN A 29 -15.76 7.39 -16.69
CA GLN A 29 -16.49 7.05 -15.48
C GLN A 29 -15.59 7.32 -14.27
N TRP A 30 -16.20 7.64 -13.13
CA TRP A 30 -15.52 7.86 -11.87
C TRP A 30 -15.38 6.55 -11.12
N TYR A 31 -14.20 6.30 -10.61
CA TYR A 31 -13.84 5.13 -9.81
C TYR A 31 -13.37 5.60 -8.45
N ARG A 32 -13.96 5.06 -7.39
CA ARG A 32 -13.52 5.31 -6.02
C ARG A 32 -12.23 4.53 -5.76
N VAL A 33 -11.28 5.16 -5.06
CA VAL A 33 -10.01 4.55 -4.74
C VAL A 33 -9.97 4.23 -3.26
N ARG A 34 -9.66 2.97 -2.95
CA ARG A 34 -9.57 2.46 -1.58
C ARG A 34 -8.12 2.14 -1.23
N ALA A 35 -7.70 2.56 -0.03
CA ALA A 35 -6.41 2.19 0.56
C ALA A 35 -6.39 0.70 0.97
N PRO A 36 -5.20 0.07 1.09
CA PRO A 36 -5.07 -1.29 1.59
C PRO A 36 -5.48 -1.42 3.06
N ALA A 37 -5.69 -2.66 3.55
CA ALA A 37 -6.10 -2.96 4.91
C ALA A 37 -5.16 -2.37 5.98
N LEU A 38 -3.88 -2.19 5.67
CA LEU A 38 -2.92 -1.48 6.51
C LEU A 38 -3.41 -0.09 6.95
N PHE A 39 -4.18 0.59 6.10
CA PHE A 39 -4.78 1.91 6.31
C PHE A 39 -6.31 1.84 6.54
N GLN A 40 -6.81 0.72 7.06
CA GLN A 40 -8.23 0.51 7.41
C GLN A 40 -9.19 0.63 6.22
N ASN A 41 -8.73 0.35 4.99
CA ASN A 41 -9.52 0.48 3.77
C ASN A 41 -10.12 1.89 3.57
N ALA A 42 -9.44 2.92 4.04
CA ALA A 42 -9.91 4.31 3.93
C ALA A 42 -10.11 4.72 2.48
N GLU A 43 -11.14 5.51 2.21
CA GLU A 43 -11.36 6.10 0.88
C GLU A 43 -10.39 7.27 0.67
N MET A 44 -9.66 7.23 -0.45
CA MET A 44 -8.64 8.25 -0.79
C MET A 44 -9.13 9.29 -1.80
N GLY A 45 -10.31 9.07 -2.39
CA GLY A 45 -10.88 9.94 -3.40
C GLY A 45 -11.31 9.20 -4.66
N GLU A 46 -11.52 9.93 -5.74
CA GLU A 46 -12.03 9.41 -7.01
C GLU A 46 -11.08 9.71 -8.17
N THR A 47 -11.02 8.80 -9.13
CA THR A 47 -10.21 8.97 -10.34
C THR A 47 -11.02 8.66 -11.59
N PRO A 48 -10.96 9.50 -12.64
CA PRO A 48 -11.69 9.25 -13.88
C PRO A 48 -10.91 8.31 -14.80
N ALA A 49 -11.60 7.31 -15.38
CA ALA A 49 -11.06 6.46 -16.43
C ALA A 49 -12.13 6.10 -17.45
N LEU A 50 -11.69 5.75 -18.67
CA LEU A 50 -12.58 5.24 -19.73
C LEU A 50 -12.91 3.77 -19.46
N GLU A 51 -11.89 3.00 -19.16
CA GLU A 51 -11.95 1.56 -18.95
C GLU A 51 -11.24 1.21 -17.64
N PRO A 52 -11.70 0.21 -16.89
CA PRO A 52 -11.10 -0.20 -15.63
C PRO A 52 -9.62 -0.65 -15.79
N GLU A 53 -9.29 -1.26 -16.92
CA GLU A 53 -7.94 -1.73 -17.23
C GLU A 53 -6.91 -0.60 -17.29
N THR A 54 -7.32 0.60 -17.72
CA THR A 54 -6.42 1.77 -17.79
C THR A 54 -6.06 2.34 -16.41
N LEU A 55 -6.75 1.90 -15.35
CA LEU A 55 -6.45 2.29 -13.98
C LEU A 55 -5.36 1.41 -13.37
N VAL A 56 -5.30 0.14 -13.76
CA VAL A 56 -4.32 -0.81 -13.22
C VAL A 56 -2.90 -0.30 -13.47
N GLY A 57 -2.11 -0.26 -12.39
CA GLY A 57 -0.75 0.26 -12.42
C GLY A 57 -0.60 1.77 -12.24
N ARG A 58 -1.71 2.54 -12.22
CA ARG A 58 -1.69 3.98 -11.95
C ARG A 58 -1.25 4.23 -10.51
N THR A 59 -0.40 5.23 -10.32
CA THR A 59 0.06 5.67 -8.98
C THR A 59 -0.75 6.87 -8.53
N LEU A 60 -1.14 6.86 -7.26
CA LEU A 60 -1.88 7.91 -6.58
C LEU A 60 -1.07 8.41 -5.39
N GLU A 61 -1.06 9.72 -5.17
CA GLU A 61 -0.42 10.35 -4.02
C GLU A 61 -1.51 11.01 -3.16
N THR A 62 -1.44 10.75 -1.85
CA THR A 62 -2.34 11.37 -0.87
C THR A 62 -1.56 11.67 0.40
N THR A 63 -2.06 12.52 1.26
CA THR A 63 -1.40 12.83 2.54
C THR A 63 -1.89 11.89 3.63
N LEU A 64 -1.03 11.61 4.61
CA LEU A 64 -1.43 10.78 5.76
C LEU A 64 -2.58 11.41 6.55
N ALA A 65 -2.65 12.74 6.59
CA ALA A 65 -3.73 13.48 7.24
C ALA A 65 -5.11 13.24 6.58
N GLU A 66 -5.16 13.16 5.25
CA GLU A 66 -6.38 12.86 4.50
C GLU A 66 -6.90 11.45 4.81
N ILE A 67 -6.01 10.46 4.83
CA ILE A 67 -6.37 9.06 5.14
C ILE A 67 -6.85 8.92 6.59
N SER A 68 -6.25 9.68 7.52
CA SER A 68 -6.64 9.67 8.94
C SER A 68 -7.94 10.47 9.22
N GLY A 69 -8.68 10.88 8.21
CA GLY A 69 -9.92 11.65 8.37
C GLY A 69 -9.72 13.13 8.72
N GLY A 70 -8.57 13.71 8.39
CA GLY A 70 -8.30 15.14 8.56
C GLY A 70 -7.99 15.60 10.00
N GLY A 71 -8.01 14.68 10.98
CA GLY A 71 -7.82 15.04 12.40
C GLY A 71 -6.37 15.39 12.78
N ASP A 72 -5.39 14.89 12.06
CA ASP A 72 -3.97 15.05 12.40
C ASP A 72 -3.24 15.98 11.44
N LEU A 73 -3.47 17.27 11.60
CA LEU A 73 -2.79 18.34 10.83
C LEU A 73 -1.25 18.28 10.95
N GLY A 74 -0.73 17.66 12.01
CA GLY A 74 0.70 17.47 12.23
C GLY A 74 1.35 16.55 11.19
N LYS A 75 0.58 15.70 10.52
CA LYS A 75 1.07 14.70 9.56
C LYS A 75 0.86 15.05 8.08
N ILE A 76 0.45 16.28 7.75
CA ILE A 76 0.29 16.78 6.37
C ILE A 76 1.60 16.66 5.56
N HIS A 77 2.74 16.72 6.22
CA HIS A 77 4.04 16.66 5.57
C HIS A 77 4.42 15.26 5.07
N ILE A 78 3.66 14.23 5.40
CA ILE A 78 3.88 12.84 4.97
C ILE A 78 2.97 12.57 3.78
N LYS A 79 3.56 12.39 2.60
CA LYS A 79 2.88 11.95 1.39
C LYS A 79 3.01 10.44 1.26
N LEU A 80 1.90 9.77 1.01
CA LEU A 80 1.83 8.34 0.76
C LEU A 80 1.62 8.09 -0.72
N ARG A 81 2.26 7.05 -1.25
CA ARG A 81 2.12 6.61 -2.64
C ARG A 81 1.47 5.24 -2.67
N PHE A 82 0.41 5.15 -3.44
CA PHE A 82 -0.34 3.92 -3.68
C PHE A 82 -0.36 3.59 -5.16
N ARG A 83 -0.42 2.33 -5.49
CA ARG A 83 -0.56 1.86 -6.86
C ARG A 83 -1.81 1.00 -6.98
N VAL A 84 -2.63 1.25 -7.99
CA VAL A 84 -3.81 0.45 -8.27
C VAL A 84 -3.39 -0.93 -8.75
N GLU A 85 -3.91 -1.97 -8.10
CA GLU A 85 -3.69 -3.38 -8.46
C GLU A 85 -4.88 -3.98 -9.18
N SER A 86 -6.07 -3.77 -8.65
CA SER A 86 -7.30 -4.33 -9.19
C SER A 86 -8.43 -3.33 -9.17
N VAL A 87 -9.43 -3.55 -10.01
CA VAL A 87 -10.64 -2.74 -10.05
C VAL A 87 -11.84 -3.66 -9.95
N SER A 88 -12.63 -3.49 -8.90
CA SER A 88 -13.84 -4.25 -8.67
C SER A 88 -14.98 -3.80 -9.60
N PRO A 89 -15.94 -4.69 -9.93
CA PRO A 89 -17.11 -4.35 -10.77
C PRO A 89 -17.94 -3.18 -10.21
N GLU A 90 -17.87 -2.96 -8.90
CA GLU A 90 -18.54 -1.86 -8.18
C GLU A 90 -17.86 -0.48 -8.38
N LYS A 91 -16.93 -0.37 -9.33
CA LYS A 91 -16.14 0.84 -9.61
C LYS A 91 -15.26 1.26 -8.43
N VAL A 92 -14.77 0.29 -7.67
CA VAL A 92 -13.79 0.51 -6.60
C VAL A 92 -12.43 0.02 -7.09
N ALA A 93 -11.44 0.91 -7.08
CA ALA A 93 -10.06 0.59 -7.38
C ALA A 93 -9.33 0.26 -6.08
N GLU A 94 -8.87 -0.97 -5.96
CA GLU A 94 -8.05 -1.43 -4.84
C GLU A 94 -6.59 -1.11 -5.09
N THR A 95 -5.91 -0.66 -4.04
CA THR A 95 -4.53 -0.21 -4.15
C THR A 95 -3.61 -0.92 -3.20
N ARG A 96 -2.32 -0.96 -3.55
CA ARG A 96 -1.26 -1.36 -2.62
C ARG A 96 -0.39 -0.17 -2.24
N PHE A 97 0.20 -0.25 -1.07
CA PHE A 97 1.18 0.73 -0.61
C PHE A 97 2.52 0.53 -1.33
N VAL A 98 3.03 1.58 -1.94
CA VAL A 98 4.34 1.58 -2.64
C VAL A 98 5.41 2.24 -1.80
N GLY A 99 5.04 3.25 -1.01
CA GLY A 99 5.99 3.96 -0.18
C GLY A 99 5.47 5.31 0.30
N HIS A 100 6.34 6.03 1.00
CA HIS A 100 6.03 7.38 1.44
C HIS A 100 7.17 8.35 1.11
N GLU A 101 6.87 9.64 1.12
CA GLU A 101 7.85 10.70 0.98
C GLU A 101 7.47 11.92 1.83
N LEU A 102 8.46 12.49 2.53
CA LEU A 102 8.26 13.74 3.25
C LEU A 102 8.33 14.92 2.29
N THR A 103 7.50 15.94 2.51
CA THR A 103 7.55 17.17 1.71
C THR A 103 8.91 17.84 1.83
N THR A 104 9.40 18.38 0.71
CA THR A 104 10.71 19.05 0.65
C THR A 104 10.81 20.24 1.59
N ASP A 105 9.71 20.93 1.81
CA ASP A 105 9.58 22.07 2.73
C ASP A 105 9.84 21.68 4.18
N TYR A 106 9.31 20.54 4.60
CA TYR A 106 9.54 20.01 5.93
C TYR A 106 11.01 19.67 6.15
N ILE A 107 11.63 18.99 5.17
CA ILE A 107 13.06 18.65 5.23
C ILE A 107 13.95 19.89 5.29
N ARG A 108 13.63 20.94 4.50
CA ARG A 108 14.35 22.22 4.54
C ARG A 108 14.22 22.90 5.89
N ARG A 109 13.06 22.84 6.54
CA ARG A 109 12.86 23.39 7.89
C ARG A 109 13.67 22.65 8.95
N LEU A 110 13.86 21.34 8.81
CA LEU A 110 14.71 20.55 9.70
C LEU A 110 16.20 20.88 9.51
N ALA A 111 16.66 20.94 8.25
CA ALA A 111 18.06 21.15 7.86
C ALA A 111 18.46 22.62 7.81
N ARG A 112 18.36 23.35 8.93
CA ARG A 112 18.75 24.76 9.01
C ARG A 112 20.28 24.95 9.04
N ARG A 113 20.74 26.20 8.78
CA ARG A 113 22.14 26.60 8.90
C ARG A 113 22.69 26.25 10.30
N LYS A 114 24.00 26.02 10.41
CA LYS A 114 24.73 25.64 11.63
C LYS A 114 24.41 24.21 12.14
N ARG A 115 23.58 23.42 11.47
CA ARG A 115 23.27 22.03 11.78
C ARG A 115 23.93 21.10 10.77
N SER A 116 24.21 19.86 11.17
CA SER A 116 24.60 18.82 10.22
C SER A 116 23.44 17.91 9.90
N LYS A 117 23.22 17.70 8.60
CA LYS A 117 22.30 16.75 8.06
C LYS A 117 23.06 15.47 7.68
N ILE A 118 22.59 14.33 8.11
CA ILE A 118 23.15 13.01 7.82
C ILE A 118 22.10 12.26 7.01
N ASP A 119 22.36 12.09 5.72
CA ASP A 119 21.53 11.31 4.81
C ASP A 119 22.16 9.93 4.60
N THR A 120 21.33 8.92 4.54
CA THR A 120 21.72 7.55 4.24
C THR A 120 20.62 6.96 3.33
N SER A 121 21.00 5.99 2.51
CA SER A 121 20.06 5.17 1.74
C SER A 121 20.50 3.72 1.93
N LEU A 122 19.56 2.88 2.35
CA LEU A 122 19.83 1.46 2.57
C LEU A 122 18.59 0.62 2.28
N PRO A 123 18.75 -0.56 1.68
CA PRO A 123 17.73 -1.58 1.66
C PRO A 123 17.68 -2.27 3.02
N VAL A 124 16.49 -2.54 3.52
CA VAL A 124 16.25 -3.36 4.72
C VAL A 124 15.28 -4.47 4.36
N VAL A 125 15.44 -5.61 5.02
CA VAL A 125 14.54 -6.76 4.87
C VAL A 125 13.80 -6.94 6.19
N THR A 126 12.48 -6.98 6.13
CA THR A 126 11.63 -7.21 7.30
C THR A 126 11.55 -8.70 7.62
N LYS A 127 11.00 -9.04 8.80
CA LYS A 127 10.78 -10.43 9.21
C LYS A 127 10.01 -11.25 8.17
N ASP A 128 9.09 -10.63 7.45
CA ASP A 128 8.27 -11.26 6.40
C ASP A 128 9.00 -11.41 5.06
N GLY A 129 10.29 -11.05 4.99
CA GLY A 129 11.07 -11.10 3.76
C GLY A 129 10.78 -9.95 2.77
N VAL A 130 10.02 -8.93 3.17
CA VAL A 130 9.73 -7.77 2.32
C VAL A 130 10.93 -6.84 2.31
N GLU A 131 11.44 -6.54 1.12
CA GLU A 131 12.51 -5.56 0.93
C GLU A 131 11.94 -4.14 0.85
N ILE A 132 12.46 -3.26 1.71
CA ILE A 132 12.08 -1.85 1.75
C ILE A 132 13.33 -0.99 1.60
N GLN A 133 13.37 -0.15 0.59
CA GLN A 133 14.43 0.85 0.43
C GLN A 133 14.12 2.06 1.31
N LEU A 134 14.95 2.31 2.32
CA LEU A 134 14.79 3.44 3.24
C LEU A 134 15.78 4.55 2.95
N LYS A 135 15.33 5.80 3.10
CA LYS A 135 16.13 7.01 3.01
C LYS A 135 16.00 7.83 4.32
N PRO A 136 16.63 7.39 5.42
CA PRO A 136 16.58 8.11 6.69
C PRO A 136 17.39 9.41 6.63
N VAL A 137 16.92 10.40 7.39
CA VAL A 137 17.56 11.71 7.59
C VAL A 137 17.69 11.96 9.07
N ALA A 138 18.91 12.12 9.54
CA ALA A 138 19.20 12.54 10.89
C ALA A 138 19.74 13.97 10.93
N VAL A 139 19.23 14.79 11.83
CA VAL A 139 19.64 16.19 11.98
C VAL A 139 20.21 16.43 13.37
N SER A 140 21.44 16.93 13.43
CA SER A 140 22.08 17.31 14.67
C SER A 140 21.75 18.74 15.08
N GLU A 141 21.91 19.06 16.36
CA GLU A 141 21.72 20.44 16.86
C GLU A 141 22.86 21.36 16.39
N HIS A 142 24.09 20.87 16.42
CA HIS A 142 25.30 21.61 16.03
C HIS A 142 26.01 20.95 14.86
N ARG A 143 27.00 21.68 14.29
CA ARG A 143 27.82 21.15 13.21
C ARG A 143 28.74 20.06 13.70
N LEU A 144 28.74 18.92 13.02
CA LEU A 144 29.50 17.72 13.37
C LEU A 144 30.74 17.57 12.47
N GLN A 145 31.81 17.02 13.07
CA GLN A 145 33.00 16.58 12.35
C GLN A 145 32.68 15.40 11.43
N THR A 146 33.45 15.24 10.35
CA THR A 146 33.22 14.19 9.34
C THR A 146 33.32 12.79 9.94
N ARG A 147 34.29 12.53 10.84
CA ARG A 147 34.45 11.25 11.51
C ARG A 147 33.19 10.85 12.28
N LEU A 148 32.63 11.76 13.07
CA LEU A 148 31.42 11.50 13.86
C LEU A 148 30.20 11.28 12.98
N ARG A 149 30.08 12.03 11.86
CA ARG A 149 29.00 11.80 10.88
C ARG A 149 29.07 10.39 10.28
N THR A 150 30.26 9.88 9.99
CA THR A 150 30.45 8.53 9.46
C THR A 150 30.06 7.47 10.49
N MET A 151 30.51 7.63 11.74
CA MET A 151 30.14 6.72 12.84
C MET A 151 28.63 6.68 13.08
N LEU A 152 27.97 7.86 13.11
CA LEU A 152 26.51 7.95 13.26
C LEU A 152 25.78 7.29 12.10
N ARG A 153 26.27 7.43 10.86
CA ARG A 153 25.68 6.79 9.69
C ARG A 153 25.79 5.26 9.75
N GLN A 154 26.94 4.75 10.18
CA GLN A 154 27.13 3.30 10.34
C GLN A 154 26.21 2.73 11.43
N LYS A 155 26.17 3.36 12.61
CA LYS A 155 25.31 2.90 13.70
C LYS A 155 23.82 3.03 13.36
N LEU A 156 23.42 4.10 12.65
CA LEU A 156 22.05 4.26 12.17
C LEU A 156 21.65 3.11 11.23
N ARG A 157 22.56 2.68 10.36
CA ARG A 157 22.34 1.54 9.47
C ARG A 157 22.11 0.25 10.28
N SER A 158 23.03 -0.09 11.21
CA SER A 158 22.88 -1.30 12.04
C SER A 158 21.55 -1.32 12.80
N LEU A 159 21.17 -0.19 13.44
CA LEU A 159 19.91 -0.10 14.18
C LEU A 159 18.69 -0.27 13.29
N LEU A 160 18.71 0.27 12.07
CA LEU A 160 17.60 0.10 11.13
C LEU A 160 17.48 -1.35 10.64
N GLU A 161 18.59 -2.03 10.40
CA GLU A 161 18.61 -3.44 10.03
C GLU A 161 18.08 -4.32 11.17
N GLU A 162 18.49 -4.06 12.42
CA GLU A 162 18.00 -4.74 13.62
C GLU A 162 16.50 -4.55 13.84
N GLU A 163 16.01 -3.30 13.76
CA GLU A 163 14.58 -2.97 13.91
C GLU A 163 13.72 -3.60 12.78
N ALA A 164 14.20 -3.59 11.55
CA ALA A 164 13.48 -4.18 10.42
C ALA A 164 13.41 -5.71 10.55
N ALA A 165 14.48 -6.37 10.95
CA ALA A 165 14.51 -7.82 11.13
C ALA A 165 13.61 -8.32 12.28
N SER A 166 13.31 -7.45 13.25
CA SER A 166 12.47 -7.79 14.41
C SER A 166 10.97 -7.68 14.14
N LYS A 167 10.54 -6.89 13.15
CA LYS A 167 9.15 -6.51 12.90
C LYS A 167 8.61 -7.04 11.57
N THR A 168 7.30 -7.21 11.50
CA THR A 168 6.62 -7.49 10.23
C THR A 168 6.60 -6.25 9.34
N GLY A 169 6.43 -6.42 8.02
CA GLY A 169 6.38 -5.30 7.09
C GLY A 169 5.30 -4.28 7.43
N ALA A 170 4.13 -4.75 7.85
CA ALA A 170 2.99 -3.91 8.22
C ALA A 170 3.27 -3.10 9.51
N GLU A 171 3.82 -3.74 10.55
CA GLU A 171 4.21 -3.08 11.81
C GLU A 171 5.31 -2.05 11.58
N PHE A 172 6.33 -2.42 10.81
CA PHE A 172 7.44 -1.54 10.50
C PHE A 172 6.97 -0.26 9.77
N VAL A 173 6.06 -0.39 8.82
CA VAL A 173 5.48 0.77 8.12
C VAL A 173 4.64 1.62 9.07
N ARG A 174 3.84 1.04 9.95
CA ARG A 174 3.06 1.78 10.96
C ARG A 174 3.96 2.59 11.90
N ASP A 175 5.01 1.97 12.46
CA ASP A 175 5.96 2.62 13.37
C ASP A 175 6.70 3.76 12.67
N MET A 176 7.03 3.56 11.40
CA MET A 176 7.66 4.57 10.55
C MET A 176 6.75 5.79 10.36
N LEU A 177 5.47 5.60 10.04
CA LEU A 177 4.50 6.66 9.81
C LEU A 177 4.07 7.36 11.11
N ASN A 178 4.03 6.63 12.22
CA ASN A 178 3.74 7.19 13.55
C ASN A 178 4.94 7.92 14.16
N GLY A 179 6.14 7.75 13.59
CA GLY A 179 7.38 8.34 14.08
C GLY A 179 7.99 7.63 15.28
N GLU A 180 7.49 6.45 15.67
CA GLU A 180 8.04 5.63 16.75
C GLU A 180 9.42 5.10 16.38
N LEU A 181 9.58 4.67 15.12
CA LEU A 181 10.89 4.26 14.61
C LEU A 181 11.94 5.37 14.79
N GLY A 182 11.60 6.63 14.50
CA GLY A 182 12.50 7.77 14.71
C GLY A 182 12.88 7.99 16.17
N LYS A 183 11.95 7.73 17.11
CA LYS A 183 12.22 7.82 18.56
C LYS A 183 13.16 6.72 19.01
N ASN A 184 12.92 5.46 18.62
CA ASN A 184 13.77 4.31 18.95
C ASN A 184 15.21 4.51 18.44
N LEU A 185 15.36 4.92 17.18
CA LEU A 185 16.64 5.24 16.58
C LEU A 185 17.36 6.39 17.33
N SER A 186 16.61 7.41 17.76
CA SER A 186 17.16 8.53 18.54
C SER A 186 17.69 8.06 19.89
N GLN A 187 17.01 7.15 20.58
CA GLN A 187 17.47 6.55 21.83
C GLN A 187 18.75 5.74 21.62
N GLY A 188 18.80 4.88 20.60
CA GLY A 188 19.98 4.07 20.29
C GLY A 188 21.21 4.88 19.88
N LEU A 189 21.02 6.05 19.25
CA LEU A 189 22.11 6.93 18.85
C LEU A 189 22.53 7.94 19.92
N ARG A 190 21.73 8.12 20.99
CA ARG A 190 22.00 9.08 22.06
C ARG A 190 23.34 8.85 22.75
N LEU A 191 23.78 7.61 22.84
CA LEU A 191 25.07 7.24 23.44
C LEU A 191 26.25 7.79 22.62
N LEU A 192 26.14 7.94 21.32
CA LEU A 192 27.19 8.48 20.46
C LEU A 192 27.11 10.01 20.37
N TYR A 193 25.91 10.53 20.09
CA TYR A 193 25.67 11.96 20.01
C TYR A 193 24.15 12.24 20.07
N PRO A 194 23.70 13.23 20.85
CA PRO A 194 22.29 13.63 20.90
C PRO A 194 21.88 14.27 19.58
N LEU A 195 21.00 13.62 18.85
CA LEU A 195 20.41 14.12 17.61
C LEU A 195 19.14 14.89 17.91
N LYS A 196 18.88 15.96 17.15
CA LYS A 196 17.68 16.76 17.31
C LYS A 196 16.44 16.00 16.84
N LYS A 197 16.52 15.39 15.66
CA LYS A 197 15.43 14.63 15.07
C LYS A 197 15.96 13.61 14.06
N ILE A 198 15.32 12.45 14.02
CA ILE A 198 15.54 11.43 13.02
C ILE A 198 14.19 11.17 12.34
N GLU A 199 14.17 11.23 11.04
CA GLU A 199 13.00 11.02 10.22
C GLU A 199 13.36 10.15 8.99
N ILE A 200 12.41 9.40 8.48
CA ILE A 200 12.59 8.68 7.23
C ILE A 200 12.03 9.55 6.11
N ARG A 201 12.93 10.13 5.31
CA ARG A 201 12.57 11.04 4.22
C ARG A 201 11.71 10.37 3.16
N ALA A 202 12.07 9.16 2.79
CA ALA A 202 11.34 8.38 1.80
C ALA A 202 11.52 6.89 2.07
N SER A 203 10.50 6.13 1.73
CA SER A 203 10.55 4.67 1.67
C SER A 203 9.97 4.19 0.34
N GLU A 204 10.50 3.10 -0.18
CA GLU A 204 10.01 2.42 -1.36
C GLU A 204 9.95 0.93 -1.06
N VAL A 205 8.76 0.36 -1.12
CA VAL A 205 8.52 -1.07 -0.90
C VAL A 205 8.72 -1.78 -2.23
N ARG A 206 9.66 -2.72 -2.29
CA ARG A 206 9.97 -3.50 -3.49
C ARG A 206 9.21 -4.82 -3.59
N GLY A 207 8.56 -5.22 -2.49
CA GLY A 207 7.71 -6.41 -2.42
C GLY A 207 6.23 -6.06 -2.20
N VAL A 208 5.42 -7.08 -2.02
CA VAL A 208 4.04 -6.94 -1.53
C VAL A 208 4.10 -7.10 -0.03
N ILE A 209 3.60 -6.11 0.71
CA ILE A 209 3.41 -6.25 2.15
C ILE A 209 2.20 -7.17 2.31
N PRO A 210 2.34 -8.36 2.92
CA PRO A 210 1.18 -9.18 3.19
C PRO A 210 0.26 -8.37 4.12
N ASP A 211 -0.95 -8.11 3.65
CA ASP A 211 -1.98 -7.55 4.49
C ASP A 211 -2.19 -8.54 5.63
N SER A 212 -1.77 -8.19 6.83
CA SER A 212 -1.99 -8.98 8.02
C SER A 212 -3.44 -8.85 8.49
N THR A 213 -4.37 -9.26 7.64
CA THR A 213 -5.57 -9.91 8.08
C THR A 213 -5.11 -11.33 8.39
N PRO A 214 -5.26 -11.86 9.61
CA PRO A 214 -5.17 -13.29 9.79
C PRO A 214 -6.24 -13.85 8.85
N ALA A 215 -5.83 -14.37 7.69
CA ALA A 215 -6.66 -15.31 6.96
C ALA A 215 -7.05 -16.32 8.04
N LEU A 216 -8.32 -16.32 8.44
CA LEU A 216 -8.91 -17.54 8.98
C LEU A 216 -8.43 -18.59 7.98
N ALA A 217 -7.51 -19.43 8.45
CA ALA A 217 -7.01 -20.56 7.70
C ALA A 217 -8.27 -21.22 7.15
N GLU A 218 -8.48 -21.10 5.85
CA GLU A 218 -9.29 -22.06 5.14
C GLU A 218 -8.60 -23.38 5.41
N ALA A 219 -9.14 -24.09 6.41
CA ALA A 219 -8.81 -25.48 6.64
C ALA A 219 -8.97 -26.14 5.28
N PRO A 220 -7.95 -26.90 4.81
CA PRO A 220 -8.07 -27.64 3.59
C PRO A 220 -9.31 -28.51 3.76
N THR A 221 -10.34 -28.24 2.98
CA THR A 221 -11.51 -29.10 2.83
C THR A 221 -11.01 -30.38 2.17
N THR A 222 -10.51 -31.27 2.99
CA THR A 222 -10.38 -32.68 2.62
C THR A 222 -11.79 -33.17 2.36
N PRO A 223 -12.15 -33.63 1.15
CA PRO A 223 -13.44 -34.28 0.96
C PRO A 223 -13.49 -35.51 1.86
N PRO A 224 -14.63 -35.79 2.53
CA PRO A 224 -14.74 -36.93 3.38
C PRO A 224 -14.54 -38.21 2.50
N PRO A 225 -13.81 -39.22 2.96
CA PRO A 225 -13.70 -40.47 2.24
C PRO A 225 -15.09 -41.10 2.17
N GLU A 226 -15.56 -41.34 0.94
CA GLU A 226 -16.72 -42.16 0.68
C GLU A 226 -16.44 -43.60 1.13
N GLY A 227 -17.33 -44.14 1.93
CA GLY A 227 -17.53 -45.54 2.08
C GLY A 227 -16.95 -46.21 3.32
N GLU A 228 -17.61 -46.11 4.45
CA GLU A 228 -17.75 -47.24 5.37
C GLU A 228 -19.19 -47.29 5.90
N VAL A 229 -19.88 -48.32 5.46
CA VAL A 229 -21.22 -48.70 5.88
C VAL A 229 -21.13 -49.19 7.32
N SER A 230 -21.61 -48.38 8.27
CA SER A 230 -21.81 -48.84 9.65
C SER A 230 -22.99 -49.83 9.73
N PRO A 231 -22.82 -50.98 10.37
CA PRO A 231 -23.95 -51.87 10.67
C PRO A 231 -24.82 -51.23 11.73
N GLY A 232 -26.15 -51.26 11.52
CA GLY A 232 -27.16 -50.67 12.35
C GLY A 232 -27.19 -51.20 13.80
N PRO A 233 -27.78 -50.42 14.73
CA PRO A 233 -27.90 -50.82 16.14
C PRO A 233 -28.85 -51.98 16.33
N PRO A 234 -28.55 -52.91 17.26
CA PRO A 234 -29.46 -54.04 17.59
C PRO A 234 -30.71 -53.55 18.29
N GLY A 235 -31.85 -54.11 17.89
CA GLY A 235 -33.18 -53.80 18.43
C GLY A 235 -33.34 -54.12 19.91
N PRO A 236 -34.40 -53.59 20.58
CA PRO A 236 -34.61 -53.73 22.02
C PRO A 236 -35.01 -55.17 22.38
N GLN A 237 -34.33 -55.70 23.40
CA GLN A 237 -34.69 -56.99 24.03
C GLN A 237 -35.85 -56.74 25.02
N PRO A 238 -36.80 -57.71 25.17
CA PRO A 238 -37.93 -57.57 26.06
C PRO A 238 -37.54 -57.73 27.53
N GLU A 239 -38.16 -56.92 28.36
CA GLU A 239 -38.07 -56.92 29.80
C GLU A 239 -38.45 -58.27 30.43
N ALA A 240 -37.55 -58.82 31.22
CA ALA A 240 -37.85 -59.91 32.12
C ALA A 240 -38.35 -59.38 33.47
N THR A 241 -39.58 -59.71 33.74
CA THR A 241 -40.33 -59.51 34.99
C THR A 241 -39.59 -60.10 36.17
N ALA A 242 -39.44 -59.30 37.24
CA ALA A 242 -38.97 -59.73 38.54
C ALA A 242 -40.15 -60.22 39.40
N PRO A 243 -40.03 -61.31 40.18
CA PRO A 243 -41.03 -61.67 41.15
C PRO A 243 -40.80 -61.01 42.51
N LEU A 244 -41.93 -60.60 43.13
CA LEU A 244 -42.02 -60.14 44.50
C LEU A 244 -41.68 -61.23 45.50
N SER A 245 -41.02 -60.88 46.55
CA SER A 245 -40.72 -61.59 47.79
C SER A 245 -41.90 -61.71 48.75
N PRO A 246 -41.82 -62.50 49.83
CA PRO A 246 -42.49 -62.19 51.03
C PRO A 246 -41.65 -61.41 52.05
#